data_5ec13e929c5265f04b811f3b6623a7e9
#
_entry.id   5ec13e929c5265f04b811f3b6623a7e9
#
_cell.length_a   1.000
_cell.length_b   1.000
_cell.length_c   1.000
_cell.angle_alpha   90.00
_cell.angle_beta   90.00
_cell.angle_gamma   90.00
#
_symmetry.space_group_name_H-M   'P 1'
#
loop_
_entity.id
_entity.type
_entity.pdbx_description
1 polymer ?
#
loop_
_entity_poly.entity_id
_entity_poly.type
_entity_poly.pdbx_seq_one_letter_code
_entity_poly.pdbx_strand_id
1 'polypeptide(L)'
;MNPSTLVENLTGLEPHLFSKIKGQGHVIPRVCSVLERGQFGLQPTGKPLGSFLFLGPTGVGKTELTLEFSRYLFGEGSVFRFDMSEFLHLDNVKLFMGDETGSPGRLGRVLSEHRQGILLFDEIEKAHRLIWDLFLQMLDAARITLADHRAYDLSGFYVVCTSNIGSQQLLRPTRLPFATLERAVVSELHRFFRPELIGRFDEKIVFKPLSPDTQREIGRIAISEELDRFRQQGFELSVSDVAFEFLVRRGIHKALGARPMKKTVQKFIGDAIRQALKSGASPSGALAVSPLADHLTIEP
;
A
#
# COMPACT_ATOMS: atom_id res chain seq x y z
N MET A 1 22.69 13.19 8.05
CA MET A 1 23.19 12.05 7.23
C MET A 1 24.28 12.58 6.32
N ASN A 2 25.39 11.85 6.12
CA ASN A 2 26.42 12.28 5.17
C ASN A 2 25.84 12.25 3.75
N PRO A 3 26.07 13.27 2.89
CA PRO A 3 25.54 13.31 1.52
C PRO A 3 25.84 12.06 0.70
N SER A 4 27.03 11.49 0.83
CA SER A 4 27.42 10.25 0.14
C SER A 4 26.56 9.05 0.55
N THR A 5 26.30 8.88 1.84
CA THR A 5 25.46 7.79 2.36
C THR A 5 23.99 7.93 1.93
N LEU A 6 23.50 9.16 1.83
CA LEU A 6 22.15 9.43 1.32
C LEU A 6 22.02 9.05 -0.16
N VAL A 7 23.00 9.40 -0.98
CA VAL A 7 23.04 9.04 -2.41
C VAL A 7 23.08 7.51 -2.58
N GLU A 8 23.95 6.81 -1.84
CA GLU A 8 24.06 5.36 -1.89
C GLU A 8 22.73 4.68 -1.52
N ASN A 9 22.09 5.13 -0.43
CA ASN A 9 20.78 4.62 -0.02
C ASN A 9 19.72 4.83 -1.10
N LEU A 10 19.64 6.01 -1.68
CA LEU A 10 18.62 6.31 -2.69
C LEU A 10 18.87 5.56 -4.01
N THR A 11 20.13 5.31 -4.38
CA THR A 11 20.48 4.48 -5.54
C THR A 11 19.94 3.05 -5.41
N GLY A 12 19.89 2.50 -4.20
CA GLY A 12 19.33 1.17 -3.93
C GLY A 12 17.81 1.10 -3.88
N LEU A 13 17.09 2.24 -3.80
CA LEU A 13 15.66 2.29 -3.61
C LEU A 13 14.89 1.67 -4.79
N GLU A 14 15.19 2.06 -6.01
CA GLU A 14 14.49 1.60 -7.20
C GLU A 14 14.65 0.08 -7.41
N PRO A 15 15.86 -0.52 -7.38
CA PRO A 15 16.05 -1.97 -7.41
C PRO A 15 15.31 -2.70 -6.27
N HIS A 16 15.31 -2.14 -5.06
CA HIS A 16 14.58 -2.71 -3.93
C HIS A 16 13.08 -2.78 -4.24
N LEU A 17 12.48 -1.69 -4.68
CA LEU A 17 11.05 -1.65 -5.01
C LEU A 17 10.69 -2.60 -6.17
N PHE A 18 11.53 -2.73 -7.19
CA PHE A 18 11.35 -3.72 -8.27
C PHE A 18 11.37 -5.16 -7.75
N SER A 19 12.20 -5.45 -6.75
CA SER A 19 12.25 -6.79 -6.14
C SER A 19 10.97 -7.14 -5.39
N LYS A 20 10.30 -6.16 -4.78
CA LYS A 20 9.12 -6.35 -3.91
C LYS A 20 7.79 -6.16 -4.63
N ILE A 21 7.69 -5.20 -5.54
CA ILE A 21 6.43 -4.80 -6.19
C ILE A 21 6.38 -5.37 -7.61
N LYS A 22 5.42 -6.26 -7.85
CA LYS A 22 5.28 -6.98 -9.12
C LYS A 22 4.17 -6.41 -9.99
N GLY A 23 4.40 -6.42 -11.31
CA GLY A 23 3.42 -5.97 -12.31
C GLY A 23 3.24 -4.45 -12.41
N GLN A 24 4.00 -3.65 -11.65
CA GLN A 24 3.88 -2.18 -11.61
C GLN A 24 5.18 -1.47 -12.03
N GLY A 25 5.97 -2.06 -12.92
CA GLY A 25 7.27 -1.50 -13.32
C GLY A 25 7.23 -0.06 -13.84
N HIS A 26 6.10 0.39 -14.41
CA HIS A 26 5.91 1.77 -14.88
C HIS A 26 5.65 2.79 -13.74
N VAL A 27 5.29 2.30 -12.54
CA VAL A 27 5.02 3.13 -11.36
C VAL A 27 6.30 3.49 -10.63
N ILE A 28 7.20 2.51 -10.48
CA ILE A 28 8.37 2.57 -9.59
C ILE A 28 9.29 3.75 -9.93
N PRO A 29 9.74 4.00 -11.17
CA PRO A 29 10.62 5.13 -11.47
C PRO A 29 10.00 6.49 -11.17
N ARG A 30 8.67 6.63 -11.40
CA ARG A 30 7.92 7.86 -11.10
C ARG A 30 7.89 8.13 -9.60
N VAL A 31 7.65 7.09 -8.81
CA VAL A 31 7.64 7.18 -7.34
C VAL A 31 9.04 7.52 -6.84
N CYS A 32 10.09 6.80 -7.27
CA CYS A 32 11.48 7.07 -6.89
C CYS A 32 11.88 8.51 -7.17
N SER A 33 11.54 9.05 -8.34
CA SER A 33 11.86 10.44 -8.69
C SER A 33 11.30 11.48 -7.69
N VAL A 34 10.08 11.28 -7.16
CA VAL A 34 9.50 12.18 -6.14
C VAL A 34 10.16 11.95 -4.78
N LEU A 35 10.38 10.67 -4.40
CA LEU A 35 11.02 10.33 -3.13
C LEU A 35 12.44 10.90 -3.05
N GLU A 36 13.22 10.77 -4.12
CA GLU A 36 14.57 11.31 -4.21
C GLU A 36 14.57 12.84 -4.10
N ARG A 37 13.70 13.54 -4.84
CA ARG A 37 13.57 15.00 -4.72
C ARG A 37 13.27 15.45 -3.30
N GLY A 38 12.37 14.73 -2.60
CA GLY A 38 12.06 15.00 -1.20
C GLY A 38 13.25 14.79 -0.28
N GLN A 39 13.96 13.67 -0.43
CA GLN A 39 15.11 13.33 0.42
C GLN A 39 16.32 14.25 0.17
N PHE A 40 16.52 14.72 -1.07
CA PHE A 40 17.54 15.71 -1.40
C PHE A 40 17.16 17.15 -1.02
N GLY A 41 15.97 17.39 -0.46
CA GLY A 41 15.51 18.73 -0.13
C GLY A 41 15.28 19.63 -1.34
N LEU A 42 14.97 19.05 -2.51
CA LEU A 42 14.74 19.79 -3.77
C LEU A 42 13.28 20.22 -3.94
N GLN A 43 12.43 19.94 -2.95
CA GLN A 43 11.05 20.43 -2.95
C GLN A 43 11.02 21.93 -2.63
N PRO A 44 10.08 22.70 -3.22
CA PRO A 44 9.88 24.11 -2.85
C PRO A 44 9.60 24.25 -1.35
N THR A 45 10.11 25.34 -0.77
CA THR A 45 9.85 25.65 0.64
C THR A 45 8.35 25.71 0.93
N GLY A 46 7.93 25.11 2.03
CA GLY A 46 6.52 25.04 2.43
C GLY A 46 5.73 23.94 1.73
N LYS A 47 6.39 22.98 1.09
CA LYS A 47 5.76 21.77 0.54
C LYS A 47 6.10 20.55 1.39
N PRO A 48 5.23 19.49 1.43
CA PRO A 48 5.62 18.20 1.97
C PRO A 48 6.78 17.61 1.16
N LEU A 49 7.48 16.60 1.69
CA LEU A 49 8.57 15.91 0.99
C LEU A 49 8.16 15.37 -0.38
N GLY A 50 6.89 15.07 -0.57
CA GLY A 50 6.29 14.66 -1.81
C GLY A 50 4.85 14.22 -1.61
N SER A 51 4.08 14.20 -2.69
CA SER A 51 2.65 13.89 -2.65
C SER A 51 2.23 13.01 -3.82
N PHE A 52 1.48 11.95 -3.51
CA PHE A 52 1.06 10.95 -4.47
C PHE A 52 -0.45 10.72 -4.40
N LEU A 53 -1.07 10.58 -5.57
CA LEU A 53 -2.42 10.05 -5.72
C LEU A 53 -2.34 8.73 -6.51
N PHE A 54 -2.49 7.61 -5.82
CA PHE A 54 -2.47 6.27 -6.38
C PHE A 54 -3.87 5.81 -6.75
N LEU A 55 -4.08 5.50 -8.03
CA LEU A 55 -5.36 5.16 -8.63
C LEU A 55 -5.36 3.73 -9.12
N GLY A 56 -6.50 3.05 -9.06
CA GLY A 56 -6.66 1.73 -9.64
C GLY A 56 -7.34 0.71 -8.75
N PRO A 57 -7.53 -0.52 -9.23
CA PRO A 57 -8.29 -1.55 -8.52
C PRO A 57 -7.72 -1.90 -7.15
N THR A 58 -8.56 -2.51 -6.32
CA THR A 58 -8.11 -3.05 -5.03
C THR A 58 -7.13 -4.23 -5.25
N GLY A 59 -6.10 -4.32 -4.41
CA GLY A 59 -5.18 -5.44 -4.39
C GLY A 59 -4.14 -5.46 -5.52
N VAL A 60 -3.86 -4.32 -6.15
CA VAL A 60 -2.83 -4.18 -7.20
C VAL A 60 -1.48 -3.68 -6.68
N GLY A 61 -1.37 -3.43 -5.36
CA GLY A 61 -0.10 -3.06 -4.72
C GLY A 61 0.05 -1.58 -4.32
N LYS A 62 -1.01 -0.74 -4.37
CA LYS A 62 -0.95 0.68 -3.96
C LYS A 62 -0.40 0.87 -2.54
N THR A 63 -1.05 0.25 -1.57
CA THR A 63 -0.65 0.31 -0.16
C THR A 63 0.67 -0.42 0.08
N GLU A 64 0.90 -1.56 -0.58
CA GLU A 64 2.15 -2.34 -0.44
C GLU A 64 3.36 -1.53 -0.90
N LEU A 65 3.28 -0.83 -2.04
CA LEU A 65 4.35 0.06 -2.49
C LEU A 65 4.64 1.15 -1.45
N THR A 66 3.59 1.72 -0.84
CA THR A 66 3.75 2.73 0.22
C THR A 66 4.47 2.17 1.43
N LEU A 67 4.11 0.96 1.87
CA LEU A 67 4.76 0.30 3.00
C LEU A 67 6.23 -0.02 2.70
N GLU A 68 6.53 -0.50 1.48
CA GLU A 68 7.90 -0.87 1.08
C GLU A 68 8.83 0.35 1.01
N PHE A 69 8.44 1.44 0.38
CA PHE A 69 9.32 2.61 0.35
C PHE A 69 9.41 3.31 1.71
N SER A 70 8.36 3.27 2.53
CA SER A 70 8.43 3.78 3.89
C SER A 70 9.43 3.02 4.74
N ARG A 71 9.34 1.68 4.71
CA ARG A 71 10.28 0.80 5.42
C ARG A 71 11.71 1.06 4.99
N TYR A 72 11.93 1.26 3.70
CA TYR A 72 13.24 1.52 3.14
C TYR A 72 13.82 2.87 3.60
N LEU A 73 13.02 3.94 3.57
CA LEU A 73 13.47 5.29 3.86
C LEU A 73 13.51 5.62 5.36
N PHE A 74 12.56 5.13 6.14
CA PHE A 74 12.34 5.54 7.53
C PHE A 74 12.37 4.39 8.53
N GLY A 75 12.40 3.13 8.06
CA GLY A 75 12.27 1.96 8.92
C GLY A 75 10.82 1.57 9.23
N GLU A 76 10.67 0.55 10.07
CA GLU A 76 9.35 0.04 10.48
C GLU A 76 8.58 1.08 11.32
N GLY A 77 7.25 1.07 11.19
CA GLY A 77 6.37 1.92 12.00
C GLY A 77 6.25 3.37 11.53
N SER A 78 6.82 3.73 10.37
CA SER A 78 6.83 5.11 9.86
C SER A 78 5.67 5.45 8.90
N VAL A 79 4.66 4.57 8.80
CA VAL A 79 3.41 4.80 8.04
C VAL A 79 2.26 5.05 9.00
N PHE A 80 1.68 6.23 8.90
CA PHE A 80 0.49 6.63 9.64
C PHE A 80 -0.73 6.55 8.73
N ARG A 81 -1.51 5.48 8.90
CA ARG A 81 -2.60 5.12 8.01
C ARG A 81 -3.95 5.61 8.52
N PHE A 82 -4.71 6.22 7.62
CA PHE A 82 -6.07 6.68 7.85
C PHE A 82 -6.98 6.09 6.75
N ASP A 83 -7.95 5.29 7.13
CA ASP A 83 -9.00 4.82 6.23
C ASP A 83 -10.09 5.91 6.13
N MET A 84 -10.19 6.55 4.98
CA MET A 84 -11.10 7.67 4.78
C MET A 84 -12.57 7.25 4.79
N SER A 85 -12.88 5.97 4.67
CA SER A 85 -14.24 5.46 4.84
C SER A 85 -14.76 5.61 6.28
N GLU A 86 -13.86 5.68 7.28
CA GLU A 86 -14.22 5.95 8.68
C GLU A 86 -14.69 7.40 8.88
N PHE A 87 -14.32 8.32 7.98
CA PHE A 87 -14.55 9.76 8.11
C PHE A 87 -15.52 10.32 7.05
N LEU A 88 -16.49 9.51 6.65
CA LEU A 88 -17.53 9.88 5.70
C LEU A 88 -18.56 10.86 6.31
N HIS A 89 -18.91 10.66 7.58
CA HIS A 89 -19.93 11.46 8.28
C HIS A 89 -19.30 12.59 9.09
N LEU A 90 -20.02 13.70 9.22
CA LEU A 90 -19.57 14.93 9.92
C LEU A 90 -19.11 14.65 11.36
N ASP A 91 -19.83 13.79 12.08
CA ASP A 91 -19.48 13.44 13.46
C ASP A 91 -18.09 12.77 13.56
N ASN A 92 -17.73 12.00 12.55
CA ASN A 92 -16.44 11.32 12.50
C ASN A 92 -15.30 12.26 12.05
N VAL A 93 -15.61 13.39 11.39
CA VAL A 93 -14.61 14.39 11.01
C VAL A 93 -13.91 14.94 12.25
N LYS A 94 -14.64 15.12 13.37
CA LYS A 94 -14.06 15.54 14.66
C LYS A 94 -13.05 14.53 15.21
N LEU A 95 -13.26 13.24 15.01
CA LEU A 95 -12.30 12.22 15.42
C LEU A 95 -10.98 12.33 14.61
N PHE A 96 -11.06 12.81 13.38
CA PHE A 96 -9.89 13.01 12.53
C PHE A 96 -9.17 14.34 12.78
N MET A 97 -9.93 15.45 12.77
CA MET A 97 -9.41 16.82 12.83
C MET A 97 -9.33 17.40 14.27
N GLY A 98 -9.88 16.70 15.26
CA GLY A 98 -10.03 17.23 16.61
C GLY A 98 -11.28 18.10 16.77
N ASP A 99 -11.35 18.78 17.92
CA ASP A 99 -12.48 19.65 18.28
C ASP A 99 -12.01 20.89 19.07
N GLU A 100 -12.93 21.83 19.24
CA GLU A 100 -12.69 23.09 19.94
C GLU A 100 -12.39 22.92 21.44
N THR A 101 -12.59 21.73 22.02
CA THR A 101 -12.26 21.44 23.41
C THR A 101 -10.76 21.18 23.63
N GLY A 102 -9.98 21.22 22.55
CA GLY A 102 -8.53 21.05 22.55
C GLY A 102 -8.05 19.63 22.23
N SER A 103 -8.94 18.73 21.83
CA SER A 103 -8.57 17.42 21.30
C SER A 103 -7.94 17.56 19.92
N PRO A 104 -6.70 17.08 19.71
CA PRO A 104 -6.01 17.22 18.43
C PRO A 104 -6.54 16.29 17.31
N GLY A 105 -7.47 15.40 17.64
CA GLY A 105 -7.92 14.34 16.75
C GLY A 105 -6.82 13.32 16.42
N ARG A 106 -7.14 12.37 15.53
CA ARG A 106 -6.18 11.32 15.14
C ARG A 106 -5.00 11.90 14.34
N LEU A 107 -5.26 12.82 13.42
CA LEU A 107 -4.22 13.44 12.60
C LEU A 107 -3.29 14.32 13.43
N GLY A 108 -3.85 15.21 14.25
CA GLY A 108 -3.06 16.11 15.11
C GLY A 108 -2.21 15.35 16.13
N ARG A 109 -2.69 14.21 16.65
CA ARG A 109 -1.89 13.34 17.53
C ARG A 109 -0.65 12.82 16.80
N VAL A 110 -0.82 12.24 15.61
CA VAL A 110 0.31 11.76 14.80
C VAL A 110 1.31 12.87 14.53
N LEU A 111 0.86 14.05 14.11
CA LEU A 111 1.72 15.19 13.80
C LEU A 111 2.40 15.81 15.04
N SER A 112 1.83 15.61 16.23
CA SER A 112 2.46 16.01 17.49
C SER A 112 3.58 15.08 17.94
N GLU A 113 3.39 13.78 17.71
CA GLU A 113 4.30 12.71 18.16
C GLU A 113 5.44 12.45 17.19
N HIS A 114 5.24 12.74 15.90
CA HIS A 114 6.19 12.42 14.82
C HIS A 114 6.56 13.66 14.00
N ARG A 115 7.81 13.70 13.53
CA ARG A 115 8.35 14.79 12.71
C ARG A 115 8.57 14.42 11.24
N GLN A 116 8.56 13.12 10.95
CA GLN A 116 8.78 12.59 9.60
C GLN A 116 8.08 11.26 9.42
N GLY A 117 7.83 10.89 8.17
CA GLY A 117 7.22 9.61 7.80
C GLY A 117 6.26 9.73 6.63
N ILE A 118 5.34 8.79 6.55
CA ILE A 118 4.32 8.72 5.48
C ILE A 118 2.93 8.89 6.10
N LEU A 119 2.19 9.88 5.64
CA LEU A 119 0.75 9.99 5.90
C LEU A 119 0.01 9.29 4.76
N LEU A 120 -0.56 8.13 5.03
CA LEU A 120 -1.30 7.32 4.06
C LEU A 120 -2.80 7.47 4.29
N PHE A 121 -3.48 8.04 3.31
CA PHE A 121 -4.94 8.23 3.29
C PHE A 121 -5.57 7.28 2.28
N ASP A 122 -6.13 6.18 2.77
CA ASP A 122 -6.76 5.17 1.93
C ASP A 122 -8.21 5.57 1.58
N GLU A 123 -8.58 5.36 0.29
CA GLU A 123 -9.92 5.61 -0.26
C GLU A 123 -10.39 7.08 -0.09
N ILE A 124 -9.52 8.02 -0.50
CA ILE A 124 -9.75 9.48 -0.33
C ILE A 124 -11.11 9.95 -0.88
N GLU A 125 -11.66 9.28 -1.91
CA GLU A 125 -12.96 9.60 -2.48
C GLU A 125 -14.12 9.43 -1.51
N LYS A 126 -13.93 8.68 -0.42
CA LYS A 126 -14.95 8.45 0.61
C LYS A 126 -14.93 9.47 1.74
N ALA A 127 -13.86 10.26 1.84
CA ALA A 127 -13.74 11.28 2.87
C ALA A 127 -14.83 12.33 2.78
N HIS A 128 -15.25 12.86 3.93
CA HIS A 128 -16.13 14.02 3.99
C HIS A 128 -15.48 15.25 3.33
N ARG A 129 -16.26 16.12 2.70
CA ARG A 129 -15.75 17.28 1.94
C ARG A 129 -14.86 18.22 2.75
N LEU A 130 -15.12 18.41 4.03
CA LEU A 130 -14.27 19.21 4.92
C LEU A 130 -12.83 18.70 5.00
N ILE A 131 -12.64 17.38 4.89
CA ILE A 131 -11.30 16.79 4.87
C ILE A 131 -10.60 17.11 3.55
N TRP A 132 -11.32 17.20 2.43
CA TRP A 132 -10.71 17.60 1.14
C TRP A 132 -10.16 19.05 1.17
N ASP A 133 -10.83 19.94 1.87
CA ASP A 133 -10.33 21.31 2.04
C ASP A 133 -9.04 21.33 2.90
N LEU A 134 -8.92 20.40 3.84
CA LEU A 134 -7.68 20.22 4.62
C LEU A 134 -6.52 19.73 3.74
N PHE A 135 -6.78 18.83 2.78
CA PHE A 135 -5.74 18.38 1.83
C PHE A 135 -5.17 19.51 1.00
N LEU A 136 -5.94 20.54 0.64
CA LEU A 136 -5.41 21.73 -0.03
C LEU A 136 -4.34 22.41 0.83
N GLN A 137 -4.59 22.60 2.13
CA GLN A 137 -3.62 23.19 3.04
C GLN A 137 -2.36 22.31 3.18
N MET A 138 -2.54 20.99 3.36
CA MET A 138 -1.43 20.04 3.51
C MET A 138 -0.50 20.05 2.30
N LEU A 139 -1.08 20.02 1.08
CA LEU A 139 -0.32 19.92 -0.16
C LEU A 139 0.28 21.26 -0.61
N ASP A 140 -0.27 22.38 -0.17
CA ASP A 140 0.20 23.71 -0.56
C ASP A 140 1.24 24.30 0.36
N ALA A 141 1.04 24.16 1.66
CA ALA A 141 1.83 24.86 2.66
C ALA A 141 2.59 23.91 3.61
N ALA A 142 2.51 22.59 3.42
CA ALA A 142 2.98 21.60 4.38
C ALA A 142 2.64 21.99 5.84
N ARG A 143 1.54 22.66 6.02
CA ARG A 143 1.07 23.15 7.31
C ARG A 143 -0.46 23.14 7.33
N ILE A 144 -1.01 22.66 8.44
CA ILE A 144 -2.45 22.67 8.67
C ILE A 144 -2.78 23.27 10.03
N THR A 145 -3.94 23.89 10.10
CA THR A 145 -4.54 24.27 11.39
C THR A 145 -5.75 23.35 11.60
N LEU A 146 -5.73 22.60 12.69
CA LEU A 146 -6.82 21.69 13.03
C LEU A 146 -7.85 22.37 13.94
N ALA A 147 -8.92 21.65 14.30
CA ALA A 147 -10.02 22.18 15.07
C ALA A 147 -9.64 22.57 16.50
N ASP A 148 -8.52 22.11 17.04
CA ASP A 148 -7.91 22.52 18.29
C ASP A 148 -7.16 23.86 18.21
N HIS A 149 -7.26 24.57 17.08
CA HIS A 149 -6.59 25.84 16.75
C HIS A 149 -5.05 25.77 16.73
N ARG A 150 -4.46 24.57 16.76
CA ARG A 150 -3.01 24.40 16.63
C ARG A 150 -2.60 24.24 15.18
N ALA A 151 -1.43 24.79 14.88
CA ALA A 151 -0.80 24.61 13.59
C ALA A 151 0.20 23.45 13.64
N TYR A 152 0.12 22.56 12.68
CA TYR A 152 0.95 21.36 12.57
C TYR A 152 1.80 21.42 11.30
N ASP A 153 3.07 21.05 11.43
CA ASP A 153 4.03 21.03 10.33
C ASP A 153 4.08 19.63 9.69
N LEU A 154 4.00 19.59 8.36
CA LEU A 154 4.06 18.39 7.55
C LEU A 154 5.28 18.35 6.62
N SER A 155 6.22 19.29 6.76
CA SER A 155 7.39 19.42 5.88
C SER A 155 8.29 18.18 5.88
N GLY A 156 8.27 17.36 6.94
CA GLY A 156 8.99 16.10 7.05
C GLY A 156 8.20 14.87 6.56
N PHE A 157 7.01 15.05 5.98
CA PHE A 157 6.17 13.92 5.59
C PHE A 157 6.00 13.81 4.08
N TYR A 158 5.88 12.57 3.58
CA TYR A 158 5.24 12.29 2.31
C TYR A 158 3.73 12.09 2.53
N VAL A 159 2.94 12.61 1.61
CA VAL A 159 1.48 12.46 1.61
C VAL A 159 1.08 11.49 0.50
N VAL A 160 0.51 10.36 0.86
CA VAL A 160 0.06 9.34 -0.08
C VAL A 160 -1.45 9.18 0.06
N CYS A 161 -2.18 9.41 -1.03
CA CYS A 161 -3.60 9.13 -1.12
C CYS A 161 -3.84 7.96 -2.05
N THR A 162 -4.69 7.02 -1.65
CA THR A 162 -5.16 5.96 -2.55
C THR A 162 -6.61 6.18 -2.94
N SER A 163 -6.97 5.72 -4.13
CA SER A 163 -8.35 5.77 -4.62
C SER A 163 -8.66 4.58 -5.54
N ASN A 164 -9.92 4.18 -5.54
CA ASN A 164 -10.45 3.16 -6.44
C ASN A 164 -11.19 3.76 -7.65
N ILE A 165 -11.16 5.08 -7.82
CA ILE A 165 -11.72 5.77 -8.99
C ILE A 165 -11.08 5.21 -10.27
N GLY A 166 -11.90 5.00 -11.30
CA GLY A 166 -11.47 4.45 -12.58
C GLY A 166 -11.22 2.93 -12.62
N SER A 167 -11.38 2.23 -11.48
CA SER A 167 -11.15 0.78 -11.40
C SER A 167 -12.00 -0.01 -12.38
N GLN A 168 -13.26 0.37 -12.58
CA GLN A 168 -14.14 -0.31 -13.53
C GLN A 168 -13.67 -0.21 -14.96
N GLN A 169 -13.09 0.92 -15.35
CA GLN A 169 -12.53 1.12 -16.70
C GLN A 169 -11.31 0.23 -16.92
N LEU A 170 -10.43 0.13 -15.89
CA LEU A 170 -9.22 -0.67 -15.95
C LEU A 170 -9.49 -2.18 -15.96
N LEU A 171 -10.58 -2.64 -15.34
CA LEU A 171 -10.95 -4.05 -15.27
C LEU A 171 -11.75 -4.54 -16.47
N ARG A 172 -12.24 -3.63 -17.33
CA ARG A 172 -12.94 -4.01 -18.57
C ARG A 172 -11.95 -4.51 -19.61
N PRO A 173 -12.26 -5.63 -20.29
CA PRO A 173 -11.46 -6.07 -21.42
C PRO A 173 -11.41 -4.98 -22.50
N THR A 174 -10.23 -4.58 -22.90
CA THR A 174 -10.04 -3.54 -23.91
C THR A 174 -8.76 -3.78 -24.71
N ARG A 175 -8.74 -3.29 -25.95
CA ARG A 175 -7.54 -3.25 -26.79
C ARG A 175 -6.84 -1.89 -26.75
N LEU A 176 -7.34 -0.95 -25.96
CA LEU A 176 -6.74 0.38 -25.85
C LEU A 176 -5.36 0.31 -25.19
N PRO A 177 -4.38 1.10 -25.64
CA PRO A 177 -3.10 1.24 -24.97
C PRO A 177 -3.29 1.73 -23.52
N PHE A 178 -2.46 1.25 -22.59
CA PHE A 178 -2.56 1.63 -21.18
C PHE A 178 -2.47 3.15 -20.97
N ALA A 179 -1.62 3.86 -21.72
CA ALA A 179 -1.53 5.32 -21.65
C ALA A 179 -2.86 6.04 -21.94
N THR A 180 -3.73 5.46 -22.78
CA THR A 180 -5.07 5.99 -23.04
C THR A 180 -6.00 5.74 -21.85
N LEU A 181 -5.94 4.56 -21.26
CA LEU A 181 -6.70 4.23 -20.04
C LEU A 181 -6.24 5.08 -18.86
N GLU A 182 -4.94 5.28 -18.68
CA GLU A 182 -4.39 6.14 -17.64
C GLU A 182 -4.94 7.56 -17.73
N ARG A 183 -4.91 8.17 -18.92
CA ARG A 183 -5.51 9.50 -19.14
C ARG A 183 -7.00 9.54 -18.84
N ALA A 184 -7.74 8.52 -19.24
CA ALA A 184 -9.17 8.44 -18.96
C ALA A 184 -9.46 8.34 -17.46
N VAL A 185 -8.69 7.53 -16.71
CA VAL A 185 -8.81 7.40 -15.25
C VAL A 185 -8.48 8.72 -14.55
N VAL A 186 -7.39 9.37 -14.94
CA VAL A 186 -7.02 10.69 -14.38
C VAL A 186 -8.10 11.74 -14.69
N SER A 187 -8.67 11.72 -15.89
CA SER A 187 -9.78 12.62 -16.26
C SER A 187 -11.04 12.38 -15.42
N GLU A 188 -11.30 11.12 -15.01
CA GLU A 188 -12.46 10.79 -14.18
C GLU A 188 -12.40 11.43 -12.79
N LEU A 189 -11.20 11.74 -12.27
CA LEU A 189 -11.02 12.43 -10.98
C LEU A 189 -11.80 13.73 -10.89
N HIS A 190 -11.96 14.46 -12.00
CA HIS A 190 -12.69 15.74 -12.05
C HIS A 190 -14.19 15.62 -11.73
N ARG A 191 -14.73 14.40 -11.70
CA ARG A 191 -16.11 14.14 -11.26
C ARG A 191 -16.24 14.08 -9.75
N PHE A 192 -15.14 13.84 -9.05
CA PHE A 192 -15.11 13.63 -7.60
C PHE A 192 -14.44 14.80 -6.88
N PHE A 193 -13.33 15.30 -7.43
CA PHE A 193 -12.49 16.30 -6.79
C PHE A 193 -12.42 17.59 -7.60
N ARG A 194 -12.25 18.70 -6.90
CA ARG A 194 -11.98 19.99 -7.55
C ARG A 194 -10.64 19.93 -8.31
N PRO A 195 -10.53 20.58 -9.50
CA PRO A 195 -9.28 20.62 -10.27
C PRO A 195 -8.08 21.10 -9.47
N GLU A 196 -8.29 22.04 -8.54
CA GLU A 196 -7.26 22.54 -7.63
C GLU A 196 -6.60 21.42 -6.83
N LEU A 197 -7.40 20.58 -6.18
CA LEU A 197 -6.86 19.46 -5.38
C LEU A 197 -6.07 18.48 -6.24
N ILE A 198 -6.61 18.12 -7.42
CA ILE A 198 -5.94 17.21 -8.35
C ILE A 198 -4.58 17.80 -8.81
N GLY A 199 -4.53 19.10 -9.04
CA GLY A 199 -3.33 19.82 -9.47
C GLY A 199 -2.22 19.92 -8.43
N ARG A 200 -2.54 19.69 -7.14
CA ARG A 200 -1.56 19.82 -6.04
C ARG A 200 -0.70 18.56 -5.82
N PHE A 201 -1.16 17.41 -6.28
CA PHE A 201 -0.35 16.20 -6.20
C PHE A 201 0.84 16.26 -7.16
N ASP A 202 2.04 15.93 -6.66
CA ASP A 202 3.25 15.83 -7.48
C ASP A 202 3.09 14.76 -8.56
N GLU A 203 2.54 13.59 -8.16
CA GLU A 203 2.29 12.49 -9.09
C GLU A 203 0.89 11.88 -8.91
N LYS A 204 0.23 11.69 -10.04
CA LYS A 204 -1.04 10.93 -10.18
C LYS A 204 -0.72 9.66 -10.95
N ILE A 205 -0.73 8.52 -10.26
CA ILE A 205 -0.21 7.26 -10.79
C ILE A 205 -1.32 6.22 -10.85
N VAL A 206 -1.54 5.66 -12.04
CA VAL A 206 -2.53 4.61 -12.27
C VAL A 206 -1.85 3.25 -12.23
N PHE A 207 -2.29 2.39 -11.31
CA PHE A 207 -1.84 1.02 -11.18
C PHE A 207 -2.61 0.11 -12.14
N LYS A 208 -1.88 -0.78 -12.83
CA LYS A 208 -2.47 -1.77 -13.73
C LYS A 208 -3.15 -2.90 -12.97
N PRO A 209 -4.23 -3.49 -13.49
CA PRO A 209 -4.68 -4.80 -13.03
C PRO A 209 -3.54 -5.82 -13.15
N LEU A 210 -3.47 -6.73 -12.19
CA LEU A 210 -2.45 -7.78 -12.17
C LEU A 210 -2.76 -8.86 -13.20
N SER A 211 -1.80 -9.18 -14.08
CA SER A 211 -1.91 -10.33 -14.99
C SER A 211 -1.87 -11.66 -14.22
N PRO A 212 -2.37 -12.76 -14.77
CA PRO A 212 -2.26 -14.08 -14.14
C PRO A 212 -0.82 -14.46 -13.78
N ASP A 213 0.15 -14.13 -14.64
CA ASP A 213 1.57 -14.42 -14.38
C ASP A 213 2.11 -13.61 -13.21
N THR A 214 1.77 -12.32 -13.15
CA THR A 214 2.12 -11.47 -12.01
C THR A 214 1.49 -11.98 -10.71
N GLN A 215 0.25 -12.47 -10.77
CA GLN A 215 -0.43 -13.04 -9.61
C GLN A 215 0.27 -14.30 -9.11
N ARG A 216 0.76 -15.16 -10.01
CA ARG A 216 1.58 -16.32 -9.66
C ARG A 216 2.92 -15.91 -9.03
N GLU A 217 3.56 -14.88 -9.57
CA GLU A 217 4.81 -14.34 -9.02
C GLU A 217 4.61 -13.83 -7.58
N ILE A 218 3.53 -13.09 -7.33
CA ILE A 218 3.13 -12.65 -5.98
C ILE A 218 2.88 -13.86 -5.08
N GLY A 219 2.23 -14.91 -5.59
CA GLY A 219 2.03 -16.16 -4.87
C GLY A 219 3.33 -16.81 -4.43
N ARG A 220 4.33 -16.88 -5.32
CA ARG A 220 5.67 -17.42 -4.98
C ARG A 220 6.33 -16.62 -3.86
N ILE A 221 6.28 -15.30 -3.92
CA ILE A 221 6.83 -14.43 -2.89
C ILE A 221 6.14 -14.68 -1.54
N ALA A 222 4.80 -14.66 -1.50
CA ALA A 222 4.05 -14.86 -0.28
C ALA A 222 4.29 -16.25 0.35
N ILE A 223 4.40 -17.30 -0.47
CA ILE A 223 4.72 -18.65 -0.01
C ILE A 223 6.15 -18.71 0.54
N SER A 224 7.13 -18.14 -0.19
CA SER A 224 8.53 -18.13 0.27
C SER A 224 8.67 -17.42 1.62
N GLU A 225 8.05 -16.23 1.78
CA GLU A 225 8.06 -15.50 3.04
C GLU A 225 7.46 -16.31 4.20
N GLU A 226 6.38 -17.04 3.93
CA GLU A 226 5.73 -17.86 4.96
C GLU A 226 6.54 -19.13 5.30
N LEU A 227 7.15 -19.77 4.32
CA LEU A 227 8.06 -20.91 4.56
C LEU A 227 9.29 -20.47 5.36
N ASP A 228 9.88 -19.30 5.04
CA ASP A 228 11.03 -18.77 5.78
C ASP A 228 10.65 -18.43 7.23
N ARG A 229 9.45 -17.90 7.46
CA ARG A 229 8.91 -17.67 8.81
C ARG A 229 8.81 -18.98 9.61
N PHE A 230 8.31 -20.05 9.01
CA PHE A 230 8.22 -21.35 9.67
C PHE A 230 9.58 -22.02 9.85
N ARG A 231 10.51 -21.84 8.90
CA ARG A 231 11.89 -22.33 9.03
C ARG A 231 12.59 -21.72 10.26
N GLN A 232 12.37 -20.43 10.54
CA GLN A 232 12.88 -19.78 11.75
C GLN A 232 12.27 -20.37 13.04
N GLN A 233 11.13 -21.03 12.96
CA GLN A 233 10.49 -21.74 14.08
C GLN A 233 10.88 -23.23 14.15
N GLY A 234 11.79 -23.71 13.28
CA GLY A 234 12.29 -25.07 13.25
C GLY A 234 11.47 -26.05 12.38
N PHE A 235 10.55 -25.55 11.53
CA PHE A 235 9.79 -26.38 10.59
C PHE A 235 10.44 -26.35 9.21
N GLU A 236 10.79 -27.51 8.68
CA GLU A 236 11.31 -27.63 7.32
C GLU A 236 10.19 -28.05 6.38
N LEU A 237 9.71 -27.09 5.59
CA LEU A 237 8.59 -27.28 4.67
C LEU A 237 9.03 -27.01 3.24
N SER A 238 8.54 -27.83 2.31
CA SER A 238 8.57 -27.56 0.87
C SER A 238 7.15 -27.52 0.30
N VAL A 239 6.99 -26.96 -0.89
CA VAL A 239 5.67 -26.84 -1.53
C VAL A 239 5.74 -27.52 -2.90
N SER A 240 4.88 -28.51 -3.11
CA SER A 240 4.73 -29.17 -4.41
C SER A 240 4.07 -28.21 -5.43
N ASP A 241 4.28 -28.45 -6.72
CA ASP A 241 3.66 -27.63 -7.79
C ASP A 241 2.13 -27.63 -7.69
N VAL A 242 1.53 -28.75 -7.31
CA VAL A 242 0.08 -28.89 -7.11
C VAL A 242 -0.40 -28.03 -5.94
N ALA A 243 0.32 -28.05 -4.82
CA ALA A 243 0.03 -27.21 -3.66
C ALA A 243 0.24 -25.73 -3.97
N PHE A 244 1.25 -25.37 -4.75
CA PHE A 244 1.47 -24.03 -5.23
C PHE A 244 0.27 -23.51 -6.06
N GLU A 245 -0.16 -24.25 -7.08
CA GLU A 245 -1.30 -23.86 -7.91
C GLU A 245 -2.61 -23.80 -7.10
N PHE A 246 -2.79 -24.69 -6.13
CA PHE A 246 -3.91 -24.65 -5.20
C PHE A 246 -3.94 -23.35 -4.39
N LEU A 247 -2.81 -22.95 -3.80
CA LEU A 247 -2.69 -21.71 -3.02
C LEU A 247 -2.92 -20.48 -3.89
N VAL A 248 -2.31 -20.43 -5.08
CA VAL A 248 -2.46 -19.34 -6.02
C VAL A 248 -3.94 -19.16 -6.44
N ARG A 249 -4.60 -20.25 -6.83
CA ARG A 249 -6.02 -20.22 -7.23
C ARG A 249 -6.94 -19.70 -6.12
N ARG A 250 -6.66 -20.06 -4.86
CA ARG A 250 -7.46 -19.61 -3.71
C ARG A 250 -7.07 -18.23 -3.19
N GLY A 251 -5.82 -17.84 -3.41
CA GLY A 251 -5.29 -16.53 -2.99
C GLY A 251 -5.64 -15.37 -3.91
N ILE A 252 -6.21 -15.65 -5.09
CA ILE A 252 -6.59 -14.64 -6.07
C ILE A 252 -8.09 -14.46 -6.07
N HIS A 253 -8.53 -13.21 -6.06
CA HIS A 253 -9.96 -12.88 -6.17
C HIS A 253 -10.18 -11.83 -7.25
N LYS A 254 -11.16 -12.07 -8.14
CA LYS A 254 -11.43 -11.21 -9.30
C LYS A 254 -11.62 -9.72 -8.93
N ALA A 255 -12.27 -9.45 -7.80
CA ALA A 255 -12.54 -8.09 -7.33
C ALA A 255 -11.48 -7.55 -6.36
N LEU A 256 -10.75 -8.42 -5.63
CA LEU A 256 -9.79 -8.04 -4.60
C LEU A 256 -8.33 -8.21 -5.03
N GLY A 257 -8.09 -8.63 -6.27
CA GLY A 257 -6.76 -8.89 -6.81
C GLY A 257 -5.97 -9.90 -5.96
N ALA A 258 -4.72 -9.60 -5.68
CA ALA A 258 -3.84 -10.43 -4.87
C ALA A 258 -3.95 -10.16 -3.35
N ARG A 259 -4.84 -9.25 -2.90
CA ARG A 259 -4.99 -8.91 -1.47
C ARG A 259 -5.24 -10.12 -0.56
N PRO A 260 -6.03 -11.15 -0.96
CA PRO A 260 -6.24 -12.33 -0.14
C PRO A 260 -5.03 -13.28 -0.08
N MET A 261 -4.05 -13.16 -0.99
CA MET A 261 -2.96 -14.12 -1.16
C MET A 261 -2.21 -14.41 0.14
N LYS A 262 -1.73 -13.38 0.81
CA LYS A 262 -0.96 -13.52 2.06
C LYS A 262 -1.76 -14.24 3.14
N LYS A 263 -3.04 -13.85 3.33
CA LYS A 263 -3.94 -14.51 4.30
C LYS A 263 -4.23 -15.96 3.92
N THR A 264 -4.41 -16.24 2.62
CA THR A 264 -4.67 -17.59 2.12
C THR A 264 -3.46 -18.48 2.39
N VAL A 265 -2.26 -18.03 2.04
CA VAL A 265 -1.01 -18.77 2.29
C VAL A 265 -0.84 -19.05 3.78
N GLN A 266 -0.96 -18.03 4.63
CA GLN A 266 -0.85 -18.17 6.08
C GLN A 266 -1.86 -19.16 6.66
N LYS A 267 -3.11 -19.08 6.21
CA LYS A 267 -4.17 -19.97 6.68
C LYS A 267 -3.88 -21.42 6.31
N PHE A 268 -3.66 -21.71 5.03
CA PHE A 268 -3.55 -23.09 4.57
C PHE A 268 -2.28 -23.78 5.05
N ILE A 269 -1.14 -23.10 5.07
CA ILE A 269 0.11 -23.64 5.59
C ILE A 269 0.02 -23.80 7.11
N GLY A 270 -0.48 -22.81 7.83
CA GLY A 270 -0.67 -22.91 9.29
C GLY A 270 -1.66 -24.00 9.69
N ASP A 271 -2.74 -24.20 8.93
CA ASP A 271 -3.68 -25.29 9.18
C ASP A 271 -3.07 -26.65 8.94
N ALA A 272 -2.24 -26.83 7.91
CA ALA A 272 -1.53 -28.10 7.65
C ALA A 272 -0.57 -28.44 8.80
N ILE A 273 0.23 -27.49 9.26
CA ILE A 273 1.12 -27.67 10.43
C ILE A 273 0.31 -28.03 11.68
N ARG A 274 -0.76 -27.29 11.95
CA ARG A 274 -1.64 -27.53 13.10
C ARG A 274 -2.24 -28.96 13.08
N GLN A 275 -2.63 -29.46 11.90
CA GLN A 275 -3.15 -30.81 11.75
C GLN A 275 -2.08 -31.86 12.00
N ALA A 276 -0.87 -31.70 11.42
CA ALA A 276 0.26 -32.61 11.65
C ALA A 276 0.60 -32.69 13.14
N LEU A 277 0.73 -31.57 13.83
CA LEU A 277 1.01 -31.56 15.28
C LEU A 277 -0.09 -32.24 16.10
N LYS A 278 -1.38 -32.08 15.74
CA LYS A 278 -2.48 -32.76 16.43
C LYS A 278 -2.52 -34.26 16.22
N SER A 279 -2.09 -34.75 15.06
CA SER A 279 -2.02 -36.20 14.75
C SER A 279 -0.74 -36.85 15.27
N GLY A 280 0.18 -36.11 15.88
CA GLY A 280 1.49 -36.58 16.31
C GLY A 280 2.46 -36.84 15.15
N ALA A 281 2.13 -36.41 13.94
CA ALA A 281 3.01 -36.48 12.77
C ALA A 281 4.08 -35.40 12.80
N SER A 282 5.17 -35.60 12.07
CA SER A 282 6.19 -34.57 11.87
C SER A 282 5.57 -33.35 11.16
N PRO A 283 5.75 -32.14 11.67
CA PRO A 283 5.29 -30.92 10.99
C PRO A 283 6.25 -30.46 9.89
N SER A 284 7.23 -31.28 9.51
CA SER A 284 8.19 -31.00 8.45
C SER A 284 8.02 -32.01 7.31
N GLY A 285 8.11 -31.50 6.07
CA GLY A 285 7.93 -32.32 4.86
C GLY A 285 7.38 -31.54 3.69
N ALA A 286 6.85 -32.22 2.68
CA ALA A 286 6.27 -31.61 1.51
C ALA A 286 4.79 -31.27 1.72
N LEU A 287 4.40 -30.02 1.47
CA LEU A 287 3.00 -29.61 1.42
C LEU A 287 2.35 -30.17 0.14
N ALA A 288 1.36 -31.01 0.32
CA ALA A 288 0.55 -31.60 -0.74
C ALA A 288 -0.93 -31.19 -0.60
N VAL A 289 -1.68 -31.36 -1.67
CA VAL A 289 -3.13 -31.10 -1.65
C VAL A 289 -3.85 -32.36 -1.22
N SER A 290 -4.76 -32.27 -0.26
CA SER A 290 -5.59 -33.39 0.17
C SER A 290 -6.39 -34.01 -0.99
N PRO A 291 -6.77 -35.29 -0.91
CA PRO A 291 -7.59 -35.94 -1.95
C PRO A 291 -8.91 -35.22 -2.25
N LEU A 292 -9.48 -34.51 -1.29
CA LEU A 292 -10.70 -33.71 -1.44
C LEU A 292 -10.44 -32.31 -2.04
N ALA A 293 -9.18 -31.94 -2.28
CA ALA A 293 -8.74 -30.65 -2.81
C ALA A 293 -9.29 -29.42 -2.03
N ASP A 294 -9.48 -29.56 -0.72
CA ASP A 294 -10.04 -28.53 0.15
C ASP A 294 -9.04 -27.97 1.18
N HIS A 295 -7.97 -28.69 1.50
CA HIS A 295 -6.91 -28.30 2.43
C HIS A 295 -5.54 -28.83 1.99
N LEU A 296 -4.48 -28.39 2.69
CA LEU A 296 -3.12 -28.91 2.53
C LEU A 296 -2.81 -29.93 3.63
N THR A 297 -2.02 -30.93 3.26
CA THR A 297 -1.44 -31.94 4.16
C THR A 297 0.08 -31.86 4.09
N ILE A 298 0.78 -32.37 5.10
CA ILE A 298 2.23 -32.49 5.10
C ILE A 298 2.54 -34.01 4.87
N GLU A 299 3.28 -34.26 3.81
CA GLU A 299 3.80 -35.58 3.47
C GLU A 299 5.29 -35.66 3.87
N PRO A 300 5.75 -36.78 4.44
CA PRO A 300 7.13 -36.92 4.90
C PRO A 300 8.17 -36.73 3.80
#